data_29f4616d6996043efd9807bd816434b5
#
_entry.id   29f4616d6996043efd9807bd816434b5
#
_cell.length_a   1.000
_cell.length_b   1.000
_cell.length_c   1.000
_cell.angle_alpha   90.00
_cell.angle_beta   90.00
_cell.angle_gamma   90.00
#
_symmetry.space_group_name_H-M   'P 1'
#
loop_
_entity.id
_entity.type
_entity.pdbx_description
1 polymer ?
#
loop_
_entity_poly.entity_id
_entity_poly.type
_entity_poly.pdbx_seq_one_letter_code
_entity_poly.pdbx_strand_id
1 'polypeptide(L)'
;MQFMADVELECEICKGKRFKNEITSIKYNGVSIDMLLNMTVDDAIQFFRKYNQTKIVNKLLPLQSVGLGYVSLGQSSNTLSGGEAQRIKLASYIGKGDQLDKTFFIFDFVSPSTIFGPDTYSPYSAVLDIE
;
A
#
# COMPACT_ATOMS: atom_id res chain seq x y z
N MET A 1 -31.37 -16.51 -2.72
CA MET A 1 -29.94 -16.39 -3.13
C MET A 1 -29.12 -16.94 -2.00
N GLN A 2 -28.42 -18.05 -2.21
CA GLN A 2 -27.54 -18.65 -1.24
C GLN A 2 -26.20 -17.90 -1.35
N PHE A 3 -25.87 -17.09 -0.36
CA PHE A 3 -24.53 -16.53 -0.23
C PHE A 3 -23.61 -17.68 0.19
N MET A 4 -22.90 -18.27 -0.76
CA MET A 4 -21.78 -19.12 -0.40
C MET A 4 -20.70 -18.21 0.20
N ALA A 5 -20.37 -18.43 1.46
CA ALA A 5 -19.20 -17.81 2.06
C ALA A 5 -17.96 -18.31 1.30
N ASP A 6 -17.08 -17.39 0.90
CA ASP A 6 -15.80 -17.75 0.30
C ASP A 6 -15.01 -18.59 1.30
N VAL A 7 -14.69 -19.82 0.93
CA VAL A 7 -13.86 -20.70 1.75
C VAL A 7 -12.40 -20.46 1.36
N GLU A 8 -11.66 -19.80 2.23
CA GLU A 8 -10.22 -19.66 2.09
C GLU A 8 -9.53 -20.96 2.53
N LEU A 9 -8.94 -21.68 1.58
CA LEU A 9 -8.14 -22.87 1.85
C LEU A 9 -6.64 -22.48 1.81
N GLU A 10 -5.95 -22.78 2.89
CA GLU A 10 -4.50 -22.61 2.93
C GLU A 10 -3.81 -23.60 1.98
N CYS A 11 -2.91 -23.10 1.14
CA CYS A 11 -2.15 -23.95 0.22
C CYS A 11 -1.20 -24.87 1.00
N GLU A 12 -1.34 -26.19 0.84
CA GLU A 12 -0.51 -27.19 1.53
C GLU A 12 0.99 -27.08 1.18
N ILE A 13 1.33 -26.60 -0.02
CA ILE A 13 2.71 -26.49 -0.52
C ILE A 13 3.41 -25.26 0.08
N CYS A 14 2.79 -24.08 -0.02
CA CYS A 14 3.44 -22.84 0.41
C CYS A 14 3.00 -22.36 1.80
N LYS A 15 1.98 -22.97 2.40
CA LYS A 15 1.46 -22.64 3.74
C LYS A 15 1.29 -21.13 3.93
N GLY A 16 0.55 -20.50 3.02
CA GLY A 16 0.29 -19.06 3.03
C GLY A 16 1.46 -18.17 2.57
N LYS A 17 2.68 -18.69 2.36
CA LYS A 17 3.86 -17.89 2.00
C LYS A 17 3.89 -17.39 0.55
N ARG A 18 2.96 -17.82 -0.29
CA ARG A 18 2.85 -17.51 -1.74
C ARG A 18 3.99 -18.04 -2.61
N PHE A 19 5.14 -18.39 -2.04
CA PHE A 19 6.32 -18.86 -2.73
C PHE A 19 6.75 -20.23 -2.24
N LYS A 20 7.38 -21.02 -3.12
CA LYS A 20 7.99 -22.30 -2.75
C LYS A 20 9.20 -22.08 -1.85
N ASN A 21 9.58 -23.10 -1.09
CA ASN A 21 10.70 -23.03 -0.16
C ASN A 21 12.02 -22.66 -0.82
N GLU A 22 12.26 -23.08 -2.07
CA GLU A 22 13.47 -22.73 -2.83
C GLU A 22 13.59 -21.21 -3.02
N ILE A 23 12.47 -20.52 -3.24
CA ILE A 23 12.45 -19.05 -3.40
C ILE A 23 12.61 -18.35 -2.06
N THR A 24 11.94 -18.84 -1.01
CA THR A 24 12.03 -18.23 0.33
C THR A 24 13.38 -18.48 1.01
N SER A 25 14.18 -19.44 0.50
CA SER A 25 15.57 -19.64 0.95
C SER A 25 16.51 -18.51 0.51
N ILE A 26 16.19 -17.82 -0.59
CA ILE A 26 16.96 -16.68 -1.08
C ILE A 26 16.70 -15.48 -0.18
N LYS A 27 17.77 -14.88 0.35
CA LYS A 27 17.68 -13.74 1.26
C LYS A 27 18.45 -12.54 0.73
N TYR A 28 17.83 -11.38 0.82
CA TYR A 28 18.50 -10.10 0.62
C TYR A 28 18.74 -9.44 1.99
N ASN A 29 20.00 -9.30 2.38
CA ASN A 29 20.38 -8.77 3.69
C ASN A 29 19.66 -9.45 4.88
N GLY A 30 19.53 -10.77 4.81
CA GLY A 30 18.88 -11.57 5.86
C GLY A 30 17.36 -11.67 5.75
N VAL A 31 16.72 -10.95 4.84
CA VAL A 31 15.27 -10.93 4.64
C VAL A 31 14.89 -11.69 3.38
N SER A 32 13.99 -12.66 3.49
CA SER A 32 13.40 -13.39 2.36
C SER A 32 12.17 -12.65 1.82
N ILE A 33 11.69 -13.06 0.64
CA ILE A 33 10.55 -12.41 -0.01
C ILE A 33 9.26 -12.51 0.84
N ASP A 34 9.02 -13.63 1.49
CA ASP A 34 7.87 -13.83 2.37
C ASP A 34 7.95 -12.92 3.61
N MET A 35 9.14 -12.77 4.22
CA MET A 35 9.36 -11.82 5.30
C MET A 35 9.14 -10.37 4.85
N LEU A 36 9.63 -10.02 3.66
CA LEU A 36 9.44 -8.68 3.08
C LEU A 36 7.96 -8.36 2.85
N LEU A 37 7.20 -9.31 2.32
CA LEU A 37 5.77 -9.12 2.08
C LEU A 37 4.95 -8.97 3.39
N ASN A 38 5.45 -9.49 4.50
CA ASN A 38 4.84 -9.31 5.81
C ASN A 38 5.22 -7.98 6.49
N MET A 39 6.22 -7.26 5.97
CA MET A 39 6.55 -5.92 6.48
C MET A 39 5.47 -4.92 6.11
N THR A 40 5.27 -3.93 6.98
CA THR A 40 4.49 -2.74 6.64
C THR A 40 5.23 -1.90 5.61
N VAL A 41 4.51 -1.00 4.93
CA VAL A 41 5.12 -0.03 4.02
C VAL A 41 6.20 0.79 4.73
N ASP A 42 5.94 1.22 5.98
CA ASP A 42 6.89 2.01 6.77
C ASP A 42 8.15 1.22 7.11
N ASP A 43 8.01 -0.02 7.55
CA ASP A 43 9.16 -0.90 7.86
C ASP A 43 9.98 -1.20 6.61
N ALA A 44 9.32 -1.44 5.49
CA ALA A 44 10.00 -1.68 4.21
C ALA A 44 10.77 -0.44 3.73
N ILE A 45 10.21 0.76 3.88
CA ILE A 45 10.92 2.01 3.57
C ILE A 45 12.18 2.13 4.43
N GLN A 46 12.10 1.89 5.75
CA GLN A 46 13.25 1.94 6.63
C GLN A 46 14.30 0.89 6.25
N PHE A 47 13.86 -0.34 5.98
CA PHE A 47 14.74 -1.42 5.53
C PHE A 47 15.49 -1.03 4.25
N PHE A 48 14.79 -0.59 3.20
CA PHE A 48 15.43 -0.26 1.93
C PHE A 48 16.27 1.02 1.99
N ARG A 49 15.94 2.00 2.85
CA ARG A 49 16.81 3.16 3.12
C ARG A 49 18.13 2.74 3.72
N LYS A 50 18.13 1.82 4.69
CA LYS A 50 19.35 1.29 5.32
C LYS A 50 20.32 0.70 4.30
N TYR A 51 19.81 0.13 3.22
CA TYR A 51 20.61 -0.50 2.16
C TYR A 51 20.69 0.35 0.88
N ASN A 52 20.42 1.65 0.96
CA ASN A 52 20.53 2.62 -0.14
C ASN A 52 19.74 2.24 -1.41
N GLN A 53 18.60 1.55 -1.25
CA GLN A 53 17.73 1.15 -2.36
C GLN A 53 16.72 2.26 -2.69
N THR A 54 17.21 3.43 -3.12
CA THR A 54 16.40 4.63 -3.36
C THR A 54 15.28 4.42 -4.37
N LYS A 55 15.50 3.59 -5.40
CA LYS A 55 14.47 3.29 -6.41
C LYS A 55 13.25 2.60 -5.82
N ILE A 56 13.45 1.70 -4.85
CA ILE A 56 12.35 0.99 -4.16
C ILE A 56 11.68 1.95 -3.19
N VAL A 57 12.46 2.69 -2.42
CA VAL A 57 11.93 3.69 -1.48
C VAL A 57 11.02 4.69 -2.20
N ASN A 58 11.45 5.26 -3.33
CA ASN A 58 10.67 6.22 -4.09
C ASN A 58 9.33 5.64 -4.60
N LYS A 59 9.26 4.33 -4.83
CA LYS A 59 8.01 3.66 -5.21
C LYS A 59 7.08 3.38 -4.02
N LEU A 60 7.61 3.31 -2.81
CA LEU A 60 6.83 3.09 -1.59
C LEU A 60 6.36 4.40 -0.95
N LEU A 61 7.11 5.50 -1.13
CA LEU A 61 6.77 6.80 -0.56
C LEU A 61 5.34 7.29 -0.88
N PRO A 62 4.81 7.13 -2.10
CA PRO A 62 3.41 7.51 -2.38
C PRO A 62 2.40 6.78 -1.49
N LEU A 63 2.64 5.51 -1.13
CA LEU A 63 1.76 4.77 -0.22
C LEU A 63 1.81 5.36 1.20
N GLN A 64 3.00 5.73 1.67
CA GLN A 64 3.17 6.41 2.95
C GLN A 64 2.48 7.79 2.96
N SER A 65 2.64 8.58 1.88
CA SER A 65 2.06 9.93 1.79
C SER A 65 0.53 9.95 1.80
N VAL A 66 -0.13 8.89 1.35
CA VAL A 66 -1.59 8.74 1.45
C VAL A 66 -2.04 8.08 2.77
N GLY A 67 -1.14 7.92 3.74
CA GLY A 67 -1.45 7.39 5.06
C GLY A 67 -1.63 5.87 5.11
N LEU A 68 -1.00 5.12 4.19
CA LEU A 68 -1.03 3.65 4.15
C LEU A 68 0.28 3.02 4.64
N GLY A 69 1.05 3.73 5.45
CA GLY A 69 2.31 3.25 6.01
C GLY A 69 2.18 1.96 6.81
N TYR A 70 1.04 1.74 7.45
CA TYR A 70 0.75 0.56 8.29
C TYR A 70 0.34 -0.68 7.49
N VAL A 71 -0.01 -0.55 6.22
CA VAL A 71 -0.46 -1.66 5.37
C VAL A 71 0.72 -2.57 5.03
N SER A 72 0.53 -3.89 5.12
CA SER A 72 1.57 -4.85 4.73
C SER A 72 1.73 -4.89 3.21
N LEU A 73 2.98 -5.01 2.73
CA LEU A 73 3.27 -5.09 1.30
C LEU A 73 2.57 -6.25 0.59
N GLY A 74 2.37 -7.35 1.32
CA GLY A 74 1.69 -8.54 0.83
C GLY A 74 0.20 -8.60 1.17
N GLN A 75 -0.42 -7.52 1.64
CA GLN A 75 -1.83 -7.54 2.01
C GLN A 75 -2.72 -7.89 0.81
N SER A 76 -3.70 -8.77 1.03
CA SER A 76 -4.64 -9.15 -0.01
C SER A 76 -5.65 -8.03 -0.28
N SER A 77 -6.00 -7.82 -1.54
CA SER A 77 -6.93 -6.75 -1.92
C SER A 77 -8.34 -6.92 -1.35
N ASN A 78 -8.77 -8.15 -1.07
CA ASN A 78 -10.07 -8.45 -0.45
C ASN A 78 -10.13 -8.10 1.04
N THR A 79 -8.98 -7.88 1.70
CA THR A 79 -8.90 -7.47 3.11
C THR A 79 -8.80 -5.96 3.28
N LEU A 80 -8.70 -5.21 2.17
CA LEU A 80 -8.65 -3.75 2.19
C LEU A 80 -10.04 -3.15 2.36
N SER A 81 -10.16 -2.14 3.20
CA SER A 81 -11.36 -1.31 3.25
C SER A 81 -11.52 -0.50 1.95
N GLY A 82 -12.76 -0.06 1.66
CA GLY A 82 -13.02 0.78 0.49
C GLY A 82 -12.14 2.04 0.44
N GLY A 83 -11.93 2.69 1.60
CA GLY A 83 -11.07 3.86 1.72
C GLY A 83 -9.58 3.55 1.49
N GLU A 84 -9.09 2.40 1.93
CA GLU A 84 -7.72 1.95 1.67
C GLU A 84 -7.50 1.68 0.18
N ALA A 85 -8.45 1.00 -0.46
CA ALA A 85 -8.40 0.74 -1.90
C ALA A 85 -8.36 2.04 -2.72
N GLN A 86 -9.16 3.05 -2.34
CA GLN A 86 -9.13 4.38 -2.97
C GLN A 86 -7.77 5.06 -2.78
N ARG A 87 -7.20 5.02 -1.57
CA ARG A 87 -5.89 5.62 -1.29
C ARG A 87 -4.76 4.90 -2.03
N ILE A 88 -4.81 3.58 -2.19
CA ILE A 88 -3.85 2.85 -3.03
C ILE A 88 -3.93 3.34 -4.48
N LYS A 89 -5.14 3.52 -4.99
CA LYS A 89 -5.34 4.06 -6.34
C LYS A 89 -4.77 5.47 -6.46
N LEU A 90 -5.00 6.35 -5.48
CA LEU A 90 -4.39 7.68 -5.44
C LEU A 90 -2.86 7.61 -5.42
N ALA A 91 -2.26 6.78 -4.55
CA ALA A 91 -0.82 6.59 -4.48
C ALA A 91 -0.21 6.16 -5.82
N SER A 92 -0.94 5.32 -6.58
CA SER A 92 -0.49 4.87 -7.90
C SER A 92 -0.41 6.01 -8.93
N TYR A 93 -1.22 7.04 -8.79
CA TYR A 93 -1.16 8.25 -9.62
C TYR A 93 -0.03 9.18 -9.16
N ILE A 94 0.07 9.47 -7.86
CA ILE A 94 1.15 10.29 -7.30
C ILE A 94 2.52 9.74 -7.70
N GLY A 95 2.68 8.42 -7.69
CA GLY A 95 3.93 7.77 -8.07
C GLY A 95 4.31 7.86 -9.56
N LYS A 96 3.41 8.39 -10.42
CA LYS A 96 3.69 8.59 -11.85
C LYS A 96 4.35 9.95 -12.17
N GLY A 97 4.45 10.86 -11.21
CA GLY A 97 5.11 12.16 -11.38
C GLY A 97 4.50 13.01 -12.50
N ASP A 98 5.34 13.65 -13.28
CA ASP A 98 5.02 14.69 -14.28
C ASP A 98 3.94 14.35 -15.34
N GLN A 99 3.38 13.17 -15.35
CA GLN A 99 2.27 12.81 -16.24
C GLN A 99 0.90 13.30 -15.73
N LEU A 100 0.87 14.01 -14.60
CA LEU A 100 -0.38 14.44 -13.95
C LEU A 100 -0.83 15.86 -14.31
N ASP A 101 -0.15 16.54 -15.20
CA ASP A 101 -0.34 17.95 -15.58
C ASP A 101 -1.76 18.32 -16.03
N LYS A 102 -2.80 17.87 -15.49
CA LYS A 102 -4.22 18.26 -15.66
C LYS A 102 -5.18 17.15 -15.22
N THR A 103 -4.85 16.42 -14.15
CA THR A 103 -5.72 15.35 -13.69
C THR A 103 -6.49 15.79 -12.45
N PHE A 104 -7.82 15.77 -12.54
CA PHE A 104 -8.71 15.97 -11.39
C PHE A 104 -9.03 14.62 -10.76
N PHE A 105 -8.86 14.53 -9.44
CA PHE A 105 -9.27 13.37 -8.67
C PHE A 105 -10.60 13.67 -7.96
N ILE A 106 -11.61 12.85 -8.25
CA ILE A 106 -12.90 12.90 -7.56
C ILE A 106 -12.98 11.67 -6.66
N PHE A 107 -13.05 11.90 -5.36
CA PHE A 107 -13.23 10.84 -4.35
C PHE A 107 -14.68 10.83 -3.92
N ASP A 108 -15.34 9.68 -4.15
CA ASP A 108 -16.66 9.42 -3.62
C ASP A 108 -16.47 8.76 -2.24
N PHE A 109 -17.05 9.34 -1.19
CA PHE A 109 -16.97 8.83 0.18
C PHE A 109 -15.58 8.83 0.86
N VAL A 110 -14.95 9.96 1.01
CA VAL A 110 -13.80 10.09 1.91
C VAL A 110 -14.21 10.91 3.12
N SER A 111 -14.20 10.28 4.31
CA SER A 111 -14.32 11.04 5.54
C SER A 111 -13.11 11.99 5.67
N PRO A 112 -13.30 13.29 5.92
CA PRO A 112 -12.20 14.24 6.09
C PRO A 112 -11.14 13.79 7.10
N SER A 113 -11.56 13.08 8.14
CA SER A 113 -10.66 12.50 9.16
C SER A 113 -9.73 11.41 8.64
N THR A 114 -9.94 10.92 7.41
CA THR A 114 -9.17 9.83 6.83
C THR A 114 -7.99 10.32 5.99
N ILE A 115 -8.07 11.57 5.48
CA ILE A 115 -7.00 12.16 4.63
C ILE A 115 -6.15 13.14 5.43
N PHE A 116 -6.77 13.89 6.32
CA PHE A 116 -6.09 14.88 7.15
C PHE A 116 -6.21 14.45 8.60
N GLY A 117 -5.10 14.44 9.34
CA GLY A 117 -5.11 14.18 10.77
C GLY A 117 -6.09 15.12 11.50
N PRO A 118 -6.35 14.87 12.81
CA PRO A 118 -7.44 15.54 13.57
C PRO A 118 -7.35 17.07 13.64
N ASP A 119 -6.24 17.67 13.21
CA ASP A 119 -5.97 19.10 13.39
C ASP A 119 -6.24 19.98 12.15
N THR A 120 -6.71 19.41 11.04
CA THR A 120 -6.94 20.18 9.80
C THR A 120 -8.36 20.01 9.27
N TYR A 121 -9.35 20.52 10.02
CA TYR A 121 -10.72 20.58 9.57
C TYR A 121 -10.96 21.84 8.73
N SER A 122 -10.97 21.70 7.40
CA SER A 122 -11.59 22.68 6.50
C SER A 122 -12.58 21.95 5.58
N PRO A 123 -13.88 22.27 5.64
CA PRO A 123 -14.91 21.58 4.84
C PRO A 123 -14.84 21.87 3.32
N TYR A 124 -13.86 22.66 2.87
CA TYR A 124 -13.75 23.10 1.45
C TYR A 124 -12.40 22.80 0.79
N SER A 125 -11.50 22.06 1.42
CA SER A 125 -10.17 21.81 0.87
C SER A 125 -10.03 20.40 0.25
N ALA A 126 -11.00 19.96 -0.51
CA ALA A 126 -10.88 18.73 -1.32
C ALA A 126 -10.26 19.00 -2.70
N VAL A 127 -9.65 20.16 -2.92
CA VAL A 127 -8.89 20.48 -4.13
C VAL A 127 -7.42 20.50 -3.76
N LEU A 128 -6.71 19.43 -4.09
CA LEU A 128 -5.25 19.44 -4.11
C LEU A 128 -4.84 20.13 -5.41
N ASP A 129 -4.53 21.44 -5.33
CA ASP A 129 -3.74 22.11 -6.36
C ASP A 129 -2.30 21.57 -6.24
N ILE A 130 -1.91 20.76 -7.19
CA ILE A 130 -0.53 20.36 -7.37
C ILE A 130 0.04 21.35 -8.39
N GLU A 131 0.72 22.40 -7.91
CA GLU A 131 1.64 23.20 -8.71
C GLU A 131 2.93 22.42 -9.05
#